data_0db9fb8b31f70afc6210e6d3b367c4b4
#
_entry.id   0db9fb8b31f70afc6210e6d3b367c4b4
#
_cell.length_a   1.000
_cell.length_b   1.000
_cell.length_c   1.000
_cell.angle_alpha   90.00
_cell.angle_beta   90.00
_cell.angle_gamma   90.00
#
_symmetry.space_group_name_H-M   'P 1'
#
loop_
_entity.id
_entity.type
_entity.pdbx_description
1 polymer ?
#
loop_
_entity_poly.entity_id
_entity_poly.type
_entity_poly.pdbx_seq_one_letter_code
_entity_poly.pdbx_strand_id
1 'polypeptide(L)'
;MKIPLCSLTILFLSAGAHAGTVIYTDHAHPVTGELSPDVTVTELDAPDRLLAQQFGPLSTNPAQAEQQARSVIASPAFRQNQQALAASYAGVAHAWSLGLEKYPAVVFDDKWVVYGTTDVAAARAKLDAWREKQP
;
A
#
# COMPACT_ATOMS: atom_id res chain seq x y z
N MET A 1 -1.49 -12.29 -60.41
CA MET A 1 -0.67 -12.32 -59.21
C MET A 1 -1.50 -11.76 -58.07
N LYS A 2 -2.04 -12.63 -57.23
CA LYS A 2 -2.96 -12.22 -56.14
C LYS A 2 -2.15 -12.09 -54.87
N ILE A 3 -2.08 -10.88 -54.30
CA ILE A 3 -1.43 -10.59 -53.02
C ILE A 3 -2.46 -10.84 -51.92
N PRO A 4 -2.24 -11.75 -50.96
CA PRO A 4 -3.14 -11.91 -49.82
C PRO A 4 -2.90 -10.76 -48.84
N LEU A 5 -3.96 -10.03 -48.57
CA LEU A 5 -4.03 -8.98 -47.55
C LEU A 5 -3.96 -9.65 -46.15
N CYS A 6 -2.79 -9.60 -45.55
CA CYS A 6 -2.60 -10.10 -44.18
C CYS A 6 -3.28 -9.13 -43.23
N SER A 7 -4.48 -9.50 -42.72
CA SER A 7 -5.19 -8.76 -41.66
C SER A 7 -4.41 -8.94 -40.36
N LEU A 8 -3.69 -7.90 -39.96
CA LEU A 8 -3.03 -7.80 -38.67
C LEU A 8 -4.10 -7.48 -37.61
N THR A 9 -4.62 -8.52 -36.98
CA THR A 9 -5.52 -8.35 -35.83
C THR A 9 -4.70 -7.94 -34.61
N ILE A 10 -4.72 -6.64 -34.28
CA ILE A 10 -4.13 -6.10 -33.07
C ILE A 10 -5.05 -6.48 -31.91
N LEU A 11 -4.65 -7.47 -31.13
CA LEU A 11 -5.29 -7.85 -29.88
C LEU A 11 -4.91 -6.80 -28.82
N PHE A 12 -5.81 -5.85 -28.57
CA PHE A 12 -5.69 -4.97 -27.41
C PHE A 12 -5.90 -5.80 -26.15
N LEU A 13 -4.81 -6.20 -25.48
CA LEU A 13 -4.86 -6.60 -24.09
C LEU A 13 -5.23 -5.34 -23.30
N SER A 14 -6.50 -5.18 -23.00
CA SER A 14 -6.95 -4.28 -21.93
C SER A 14 -6.37 -4.82 -20.63
N ALA A 15 -5.28 -4.24 -20.16
CA ALA A 15 -4.87 -4.36 -18.78
C ALA A 15 -6.05 -3.84 -17.95
N GLY A 16 -6.79 -4.76 -17.34
CA GLY A 16 -7.88 -4.41 -16.44
C GLY A 16 -7.27 -3.59 -15.32
N ALA A 17 -7.57 -2.30 -15.27
CA ALA A 17 -7.35 -1.51 -14.07
C ALA A 17 -8.17 -2.22 -12.98
N HIS A 18 -7.51 -2.89 -12.06
CA HIS A 18 -8.15 -3.44 -10.88
C HIS A 18 -8.59 -2.25 -10.04
N ALA A 19 -9.85 -1.87 -10.27
CA ALA A 19 -10.57 -0.94 -9.43
C ALA A 19 -10.64 -1.56 -8.03
N GLY A 20 -9.72 -1.15 -7.15
CA GLY A 20 -9.58 -1.72 -5.81
C GLY A 20 -9.90 -0.68 -4.75
N THR A 21 -10.24 -1.18 -3.56
CA THR A 21 -10.36 -0.34 -2.37
C THR A 21 -9.14 -0.55 -1.48
N VAL A 22 -8.48 0.53 -1.12
CA VAL A 22 -7.30 0.51 -0.23
C VAL A 22 -7.56 1.37 0.99
N ILE A 23 -7.32 0.82 2.17
CA ILE A 23 -7.31 1.55 3.43
C ILE A 23 -5.86 1.91 3.75
N TYR A 24 -5.55 3.20 3.82
CA TYR A 24 -4.28 3.71 4.32
C TYR A 24 -4.45 4.14 5.76
N THR A 25 -3.69 3.53 6.65
CA THR A 25 -3.80 3.75 8.09
C THR A 25 -2.43 3.57 8.77
N ASP A 26 -2.40 3.51 10.09
CA ASP A 26 -1.25 3.13 10.88
C ASP A 26 -1.67 2.16 11.99
N HIS A 27 -0.72 1.70 12.78
CA HIS A 27 -0.98 0.76 13.87
C HIS A 27 -1.89 1.36 14.96
N ALA A 28 -1.89 2.67 15.14
CA ALA A 28 -2.71 3.35 16.14
C ALA A 28 -4.17 3.51 15.73
N HIS A 29 -4.46 3.38 14.43
CA HIS A 29 -5.80 3.48 13.86
C HIS A 29 -6.21 2.16 13.18
N PRO A 30 -6.55 1.12 13.96
CA PRO A 30 -6.90 -0.18 13.40
C PRO A 30 -8.14 -0.09 12.51
N VAL A 31 -8.23 -1.03 11.58
CA VAL A 31 -9.40 -1.13 10.70
C VAL A 31 -10.64 -1.45 11.51
N THR A 32 -11.71 -0.74 11.22
CA THR A 32 -13.05 -0.94 11.80
C THR A 32 -14.02 -1.39 10.72
N GLY A 33 -15.00 -2.20 11.10
CA GLY A 33 -15.96 -2.77 10.16
C GLY A 33 -15.50 -4.07 9.51
N GLU A 34 -16.32 -4.58 8.61
CA GLU A 34 -16.04 -5.81 7.87
C GLU A 34 -15.13 -5.53 6.67
N LEU A 35 -14.12 -6.38 6.50
CA LEU A 35 -13.23 -6.35 5.34
C LEU A 35 -13.69 -7.37 4.30
N SER A 36 -14.01 -6.89 3.11
CA SER A 36 -14.17 -7.75 1.94
C SER A 36 -12.80 -8.22 1.42
N PRO A 37 -12.73 -9.39 0.75
CA PRO A 37 -11.46 -9.93 0.24
C PRO A 37 -10.76 -9.04 -0.81
N ASP A 38 -11.49 -8.12 -1.43
CA ASP A 38 -11.01 -7.15 -2.42
C ASP A 38 -10.45 -5.86 -1.81
N VAL A 39 -10.49 -5.73 -0.47
CA VAL A 39 -9.96 -4.57 0.24
C VAL A 39 -8.53 -4.83 0.70
N THR A 40 -7.63 -3.95 0.32
CA THR A 40 -6.23 -3.97 0.78
C THR A 40 -6.04 -3.00 1.95
N VAL A 41 -5.31 -3.41 2.96
CA VAL A 41 -4.91 -2.54 4.07
C VAL A 41 -3.43 -2.24 3.97
N THR A 42 -3.07 -0.97 4.01
CA THR A 42 -1.69 -0.48 4.00
C THR A 42 -1.43 0.33 5.26
N GLU A 43 -0.60 -0.20 6.13
CA GLU A 43 -0.13 0.52 7.32
C GLU A 43 1.10 1.35 6.97
N LEU A 44 0.99 2.66 7.05
CA LEU A 44 2.03 3.61 6.63
C LEU A 44 3.25 3.63 7.57
N ASP A 45 3.08 3.17 8.81
CA ASP A 45 4.15 3.00 9.80
C ASP A 45 4.78 1.60 9.78
N ALA A 46 4.31 0.70 8.91
CA ALA A 46 4.83 -0.67 8.83
C ALA A 46 6.33 -0.74 8.52
N PRO A 47 6.93 0.08 7.63
CA PRO A 47 8.37 0.04 7.39
C PRO A 47 9.18 0.27 8.67
N ASP A 48 8.83 1.29 9.44
CA ASP A 48 9.55 1.64 10.68
C ASP A 48 9.39 0.55 11.73
N ARG A 49 8.19 -0.01 11.88
CA ARG A 49 7.94 -1.12 12.82
C ARG A 49 8.71 -2.39 12.43
N LEU A 50 8.73 -2.73 11.14
CA LEU A 50 9.48 -3.89 10.64
C LEU A 50 10.98 -3.72 10.87
N LEU A 51 11.53 -2.54 10.62
CA LEU A 51 12.93 -2.24 10.90
C LEU A 51 13.24 -2.31 12.39
N ALA A 52 12.41 -1.71 13.23
CA ALA A 52 12.58 -1.77 14.67
C ALA A 52 12.54 -3.21 15.22
N GLN A 53 11.66 -4.05 14.68
CA GLN A 53 11.59 -5.47 15.05
C GLN A 53 12.84 -6.25 14.63
N GLN A 54 13.43 -5.91 13.48
CA GLN A 54 14.61 -6.61 12.96
C GLN A 54 15.91 -6.20 13.67
N PHE A 55 16.10 -4.91 13.89
CA PHE A 55 17.33 -4.40 14.49
C PHE A 55 17.28 -4.36 16.01
N GLY A 56 16.10 -4.20 16.59
CA GLY A 56 15.95 -3.99 18.05
C GLY A 56 16.64 -2.70 18.52
N PRO A 57 16.86 -2.53 19.81
CA PRO A 57 17.60 -1.39 20.34
C PRO A 57 19.10 -1.54 20.03
N LEU A 58 19.63 -0.60 19.26
CA LEU A 58 21.06 -0.55 18.96
C LEU A 58 21.83 0.09 20.12
N SER A 59 23.10 -0.31 20.28
CA SER A 59 24.00 0.29 21.26
C SER A 59 24.19 1.79 21.03
N THR A 60 24.36 2.54 22.10
CA THR A 60 24.76 3.96 22.02
C THR A 60 26.21 4.16 21.60
N ASN A 61 27.03 3.09 21.68
CA ASN A 61 28.40 3.10 21.16
C ASN A 61 28.37 2.84 19.64
N PRO A 62 28.90 3.76 18.80
CA PRO A 62 28.79 3.64 17.34
C PRO A 62 29.41 2.36 16.77
N ALA A 63 30.56 1.93 17.29
CA ALA A 63 31.24 0.72 16.80
C ALA A 63 30.44 -0.55 17.14
N GLN A 64 29.85 -0.63 18.31
CA GLN A 64 28.98 -1.74 18.71
C GLN A 64 27.67 -1.73 17.92
N ALA A 65 27.07 -0.56 17.73
CA ALA A 65 25.84 -0.41 16.92
C ALA A 65 26.08 -0.87 15.48
N GLU A 66 27.20 -0.51 14.87
CA GLU A 66 27.58 -0.95 13.54
C GLU A 66 27.72 -2.48 13.47
N GLN A 67 28.42 -3.09 14.44
CA GLN A 67 28.58 -4.53 14.50
C GLN A 67 27.23 -5.25 14.66
N GLN A 68 26.35 -4.75 15.52
CA GLN A 68 24.99 -5.27 15.68
C GLN A 68 24.21 -5.19 14.39
N ALA A 69 24.21 -4.03 13.72
CA ALA A 69 23.51 -3.84 12.45
C ALA A 69 24.01 -4.78 11.36
N ARG A 70 25.35 -4.94 11.24
CA ARG A 70 25.96 -5.88 10.27
C ARG A 70 25.54 -7.32 10.54
N SER A 71 25.47 -7.73 11.80
CA SER A 71 25.02 -9.08 12.19
C SER A 71 23.56 -9.33 11.81
N VAL A 72 22.69 -8.34 12.01
CA VAL A 72 21.28 -8.44 11.62
C VAL A 72 21.15 -8.57 10.10
N ILE A 73 21.82 -7.70 9.33
CA ILE A 73 21.77 -7.70 7.86
C ILE A 73 22.28 -9.03 7.27
N ALA A 74 23.27 -9.65 7.91
CA ALA A 74 23.82 -10.94 7.48
C ALA A 74 22.93 -12.14 7.86
N SER A 75 21.93 -11.94 8.72
CA SER A 75 21.08 -13.03 9.24
C SER A 75 20.14 -13.60 8.18
N PRO A 76 19.81 -14.90 8.26
CA PRO A 76 18.77 -15.49 7.40
C PRO A 76 17.40 -14.85 7.61
N ALA A 77 17.07 -14.47 8.84
CA ALA A 77 15.80 -13.82 9.19
C ALA A 77 15.64 -12.48 8.46
N PHE A 78 16.71 -11.68 8.38
CA PHE A 78 16.68 -10.41 7.64
C PHE A 78 16.37 -10.65 6.17
N ARG A 79 17.01 -11.63 5.53
CA ARG A 79 16.76 -11.96 4.13
C ARG A 79 15.33 -12.44 3.88
N GLN A 80 14.78 -13.25 4.78
CA GLN A 80 13.38 -13.72 4.68
C GLN A 80 12.37 -12.56 4.79
N ASN A 81 12.67 -11.55 5.59
CA ASN A 81 11.79 -10.40 5.85
C ASN A 81 11.94 -9.26 4.84
N GLN A 82 12.92 -9.32 3.94
CA GLN A 82 13.14 -8.25 2.94
C GLN A 82 11.95 -8.04 2.03
N GLN A 83 11.23 -9.11 1.67
CA GLN A 83 10.05 -9.02 0.81
C GLN A 83 8.91 -8.25 1.50
N ALA A 84 8.66 -8.51 2.79
CA ALA A 84 7.65 -7.79 3.56
C ALA A 84 8.03 -6.32 3.73
N LEU A 85 9.30 -6.03 3.98
CA LEU A 85 9.81 -4.66 4.08
C LEU A 85 9.67 -3.92 2.75
N ALA A 86 10.05 -4.53 1.64
CA ALA A 86 9.89 -3.93 0.31
C ALA A 86 8.43 -3.65 -0.03
N ALA A 87 7.51 -4.58 0.28
CA ALA A 87 6.08 -4.42 0.08
C ALA A 87 5.52 -3.26 0.93
N SER A 88 5.98 -3.12 2.18
CA SER A 88 5.55 -2.03 3.06
C SER A 88 5.99 -0.66 2.53
N TYR A 89 7.23 -0.53 2.04
CA TYR A 89 7.69 0.70 1.37
C TYR A 89 6.94 0.99 0.07
N ALA A 90 6.62 -0.03 -0.72
CA ALA A 90 5.82 0.14 -1.93
C ALA A 90 4.44 0.71 -1.62
N GLY A 91 3.81 0.27 -0.52
CA GLY A 91 2.54 0.82 -0.04
C GLY A 91 2.63 2.30 0.33
N VAL A 92 3.68 2.68 1.05
CA VAL A 92 3.94 4.10 1.38
C VAL A 92 4.18 4.94 0.13
N ALA A 93 5.01 4.43 -0.80
CA ALA A 93 5.29 5.11 -2.06
C ALA A 93 4.01 5.30 -2.90
N HIS A 94 3.12 4.31 -2.91
CA HIS A 94 1.84 4.41 -3.61
C HIS A 94 0.94 5.47 -2.97
N ALA A 95 0.81 5.51 -1.64
CA ALA A 95 0.09 6.57 -0.93
C ALA A 95 0.61 7.97 -1.30
N TRP A 96 1.93 8.10 -1.39
CA TRP A 96 2.58 9.34 -1.82
C TRP A 96 2.23 9.72 -3.25
N SER A 97 2.24 8.76 -4.16
CA SER A 97 1.89 8.98 -5.57
C SER A 97 0.46 9.45 -5.76
N LEU A 98 -0.44 9.05 -4.85
CA LEU A 98 -1.84 9.50 -4.82
C LEU A 98 -2.02 10.88 -4.19
N GLY A 99 -0.97 11.48 -3.65
CA GLY A 99 -1.03 12.78 -2.96
C GLY A 99 -1.79 12.73 -1.63
N LEU A 100 -1.76 11.59 -0.92
CA LEU A 100 -2.40 11.49 0.39
C LEU A 100 -1.72 12.42 1.40
N GLU A 101 -2.48 13.35 1.96
CA GLU A 101 -1.98 14.35 2.90
C GLU A 101 -2.11 13.91 4.36
N LYS A 102 -3.02 12.98 4.64
CA LYS A 102 -3.32 12.50 6.00
C LYS A 102 -3.96 11.12 5.98
N TYR A 103 -3.95 10.49 7.14
CA TYR A 103 -4.56 9.17 7.39
C TYR A 103 -5.32 9.20 8.74
N PRO A 104 -6.25 8.27 9.01
CA PRO A 104 -6.66 7.20 8.10
C PRO A 104 -7.42 7.72 6.88
N ALA A 105 -7.32 6.98 5.77
CA ALA A 105 -8.02 7.28 4.53
C ALA A 105 -8.44 5.99 3.83
N VAL A 106 -9.62 6.02 3.21
CA VAL A 106 -10.07 4.97 2.29
C VAL A 106 -10.01 5.52 0.87
N VAL A 107 -9.31 4.81 0.00
CA VAL A 107 -9.14 5.17 -1.41
C VAL A 107 -9.89 4.17 -2.27
N PHE A 108 -10.74 4.68 -3.15
CA PHE A 108 -11.47 3.89 -4.14
C PHE A 108 -10.90 4.17 -5.52
N ASP A 109 -10.52 3.09 -6.22
CA ASP A 109 -10.08 3.12 -7.62
C ASP A 109 -8.88 4.07 -7.88
N ASP A 110 -7.99 4.21 -6.91
CA ASP A 110 -6.84 5.14 -6.93
C ASP A 110 -7.22 6.60 -7.26
N LYS A 111 -8.47 6.96 -7.10
CA LYS A 111 -9.02 8.25 -7.52
C LYS A 111 -9.77 8.99 -6.43
N TRP A 112 -10.61 8.27 -5.68
CA TRP A 112 -11.50 8.88 -4.71
C TRP A 112 -11.00 8.63 -3.29
N VAL A 113 -10.71 9.69 -2.56
CA VAL A 113 -10.15 9.61 -1.20
C VAL A 113 -11.17 10.10 -0.18
N VAL A 114 -11.42 9.28 0.83
CA VAL A 114 -12.27 9.63 1.98
C VAL A 114 -11.41 9.57 3.24
N TYR A 115 -11.16 10.71 3.83
CA TYR A 115 -10.36 10.85 5.04
C TYR A 115 -11.15 10.63 6.32
N GLY A 116 -10.45 10.23 7.39
CA GLY A 116 -10.94 10.21 8.76
C GLY A 116 -11.73 8.95 9.13
N THR A 117 -11.60 7.88 8.36
CA THR A 117 -12.20 6.58 8.68
C THR A 117 -11.38 5.44 8.13
N THR A 118 -11.44 4.29 8.79
CA THR A 118 -10.97 2.99 8.31
C THR A 118 -12.12 2.06 7.94
N ASP A 119 -13.36 2.51 8.11
CA ASP A 119 -14.56 1.76 7.77
C ASP A 119 -14.94 2.02 6.31
N VAL A 120 -14.84 0.98 5.48
CA VAL A 120 -15.11 1.05 4.03
C VAL A 120 -16.57 1.38 3.73
N ALA A 121 -17.51 0.85 4.49
CA ALA A 121 -18.94 1.12 4.29
C ALA A 121 -19.26 2.58 4.60
N ALA A 122 -18.73 3.11 5.70
CA ALA A 122 -18.88 4.52 6.06
C ALA A 122 -18.22 5.45 5.04
N ALA A 123 -17.05 5.07 4.54
CA ALA A 123 -16.36 5.82 3.49
C ALA A 123 -17.14 5.86 2.19
N ARG A 124 -17.70 4.72 1.77
CA ARG A 124 -18.54 4.63 0.56
C ARG A 124 -19.78 5.49 0.68
N ALA A 125 -20.49 5.43 1.79
CA ALA A 125 -21.66 6.28 2.03
C ALA A 125 -21.33 7.79 1.92
N LYS A 126 -20.18 8.21 2.45
CA LYS A 126 -19.72 9.60 2.33
C LYS A 126 -19.41 9.98 0.89
N LEU A 127 -18.76 9.09 0.13
CA LEU A 127 -18.46 9.31 -1.28
C LEU A 127 -19.72 9.42 -2.12
N ASP A 128 -20.68 8.54 -1.91
CA ASP A 128 -21.95 8.54 -2.64
C ASP A 128 -22.77 9.81 -2.33
N ALA A 129 -22.88 10.19 -1.07
CA ALA A 129 -23.52 11.44 -0.67
C ALA A 129 -22.86 12.70 -1.24
N TRP A 130 -21.53 12.65 -1.46
CA TRP A 130 -20.82 13.73 -2.12
C TRP A 130 -21.12 13.75 -3.62
N ARG A 131 -21.14 12.59 -4.29
CA ARG A 131 -21.46 12.48 -5.72
C ARG A 131 -22.87 12.97 -6.06
N GLU A 132 -23.85 12.70 -5.20
CA GLU A 132 -25.23 13.17 -5.38
C GLU A 132 -25.36 14.70 -5.35
N LYS A 133 -24.42 15.40 -4.72
CA LYS A 133 -24.40 16.86 -4.63
C LYS A 133 -23.63 17.54 -5.76
N GLN A 134 -22.97 16.75 -6.62
CA GLN A 134 -22.28 17.30 -7.78
C GLN A 134 -23.27 17.48 -8.94
N PRO A 135 -23.27 18.63 -9.61
CA PRO A 135 -24.14 18.87 -10.76
C PRO A 135 -23.78 17.99 -11.97
#